data_56b7b95f22bc4a2ac6bac57a217a18bc
#
_entry.id   56b7b95f22bc4a2ac6bac57a217a18bc
#
_cell.length_a   1.000
_cell.length_b   1.000
_cell.length_c   1.000
_cell.angle_alpha   90.00
_cell.angle_beta   90.00
_cell.angle_gamma   90.00
#
_symmetry.space_group_name_H-M   'P 1'
#
loop_
_entity.id
_entity.type
_entity.pdbx_description
1 polymer ?
#
loop_
_entity_poly.entity_id
_entity_poly.type
_entity_poly.pdbx_seq_one_letter_code
_entity_poly.pdbx_strand_id
1 'polypeptide(L)'
;VATFRQPGPAPAEMLRTGALAVRGAFRPRPPDRRLIDAIEDAGLPDGEVTVRVRALPQVARQVPLAGLVEGARTLRRASSAMTTFVVEHPEATFLVDPGFCRDAHHRVLPELPTILRPLITPPRSTVSTADGLELRPLHRSPDFALPTHAHWDHVCGLLDLPGLPVRLPRPEREWILAGTRPPVGGVRAALIDGRRILDYELDGPPVSTFVASHDLFGDGSVVVVDLGGHTPGSVGVLARTSSGPVLLAGDAAWHFEQVARLRQKPSIPGEFVDDDRDAAFATLHRLHLARHTVRVIPTHDHDAVGALCG
;
A
#
# COMPACT_ATOMS: atom_id res chain seq x y z
N VAL A 1 -27.92 2.03 -2.69
CA VAL A 1 -26.99 0.99 -2.26
C VAL A 1 -27.04 0.96 -0.74
N ALA A 2 -27.41 -0.19 -0.14
CA ALA A 2 -27.42 -0.33 1.32
C ALA A 2 -25.96 -0.22 1.82
N THR A 3 -25.70 0.80 2.63
CA THR A 3 -24.40 0.98 3.27
C THR A 3 -24.19 -0.12 4.32
N PHE A 4 -23.31 -1.06 4.01
CA PHE A 4 -22.97 -2.16 4.91
C PHE A 4 -21.89 -1.67 5.88
N ARG A 5 -22.25 -1.48 7.14
CA ARG A 5 -21.30 -1.16 8.20
C ARG A 5 -20.52 -2.42 8.57
N GLN A 6 -19.21 -2.37 8.50
CA GLN A 6 -18.33 -3.46 8.91
C GLN A 6 -18.41 -3.64 10.45
N PRO A 7 -18.49 -4.87 10.96
CA PRO A 7 -18.44 -5.12 12.40
C PRO A 7 -17.06 -4.72 12.96
N GLY A 8 -17.06 -4.20 14.18
CA GLY A 8 -15.82 -4.01 14.94
C GLY A 8 -15.28 -5.34 15.47
N PRO A 9 -14.00 -5.38 15.90
CA PRO A 9 -13.41 -6.53 16.55
C PRO A 9 -14.15 -6.89 17.84
N ALA A 10 -14.17 -8.17 18.19
CA ALA A 10 -14.79 -8.66 19.42
C ALA A 10 -14.06 -8.14 20.67
N PRO A 11 -14.75 -7.98 21.83
CA PRO A 11 -14.11 -7.52 23.08
C PRO A 11 -12.88 -8.34 23.50
N ALA A 12 -12.93 -9.66 23.34
CA ALA A 12 -11.79 -10.54 23.65
C ALA A 12 -10.60 -10.30 22.72
N GLU A 13 -10.87 -10.04 21.46
CA GLU A 13 -9.85 -9.68 20.46
C GLU A 13 -9.21 -8.31 20.80
N MET A 14 -10.01 -7.33 21.20
CA MET A 14 -9.51 -6.03 21.66
C MET A 14 -8.59 -6.16 22.88
N LEU A 15 -8.95 -6.97 23.88
CA LEU A 15 -8.12 -7.22 25.05
C LEU A 15 -6.79 -7.90 24.68
N ARG A 16 -6.86 -8.93 23.84
CA ARG A 16 -5.67 -9.61 23.32
C ARG A 16 -4.75 -8.63 22.58
N THR A 17 -5.30 -7.86 21.64
CA THR A 17 -4.55 -6.89 20.86
C THR A 17 -3.94 -5.78 21.73
N GLY A 18 -4.67 -5.33 22.76
CA GLY A 18 -4.14 -4.40 23.77
C GLY A 18 -2.93 -4.97 24.51
N ALA A 19 -2.99 -6.22 24.95
CA ALA A 19 -1.87 -6.90 25.60
C ALA A 19 -0.66 -7.05 24.64
N LEU A 20 -0.89 -7.40 23.38
CA LEU A 20 0.14 -7.47 22.34
C LEU A 20 0.77 -6.11 22.07
N ALA A 21 -0.03 -5.03 22.04
CA ALA A 21 0.47 -3.67 21.84
C ALA A 21 1.40 -3.24 22.98
N VAL A 22 1.01 -3.49 24.23
CA VAL A 22 1.87 -3.22 25.40
C VAL A 22 3.15 -4.05 25.32
N ARG A 23 3.05 -5.36 25.03
CA ARG A 23 4.22 -6.21 24.86
C ARG A 23 5.15 -5.70 23.76
N GLY A 24 4.61 -5.38 22.57
CA GLY A 24 5.38 -4.90 21.42
C GLY A 24 6.09 -3.57 21.67
N ALA A 25 5.48 -2.66 22.45
CA ALA A 25 6.11 -1.41 22.84
C ALA A 25 7.40 -1.61 23.65
N PHE A 26 7.46 -2.65 24.50
CA PHE A 26 8.62 -2.94 25.36
C PHE A 26 9.52 -4.03 24.80
N ARG A 27 8.96 -5.01 24.12
CA ARG A 27 9.65 -6.17 23.54
C ARG A 27 9.15 -6.40 22.11
N PRO A 28 9.59 -5.55 21.15
CA PRO A 28 9.18 -5.69 19.76
C PRO A 28 9.63 -7.04 19.20
N ARG A 29 8.89 -7.52 18.20
CA ARG A 29 9.22 -8.78 17.51
C ARG A 29 10.65 -8.72 16.97
N PRO A 30 11.54 -9.69 17.32
CA PRO A 30 12.89 -9.71 16.79
C PRO A 30 12.89 -10.14 15.32
N PRO A 31 13.85 -9.65 14.50
CA PRO A 31 14.08 -10.18 13.17
C PRO A 31 14.33 -11.69 13.16
N ASP A 32 13.83 -12.37 12.13
CA ASP A 32 14.14 -13.77 11.87
C ASP A 32 15.43 -13.88 11.07
N ARG A 33 16.53 -14.22 11.75
CA ARG A 33 17.84 -14.37 11.12
C ARG A 33 17.88 -15.50 10.10
N ARG A 34 17.16 -16.61 10.36
CA ARG A 34 17.13 -17.74 9.43
C ARG A 34 16.45 -17.35 8.12
N LEU A 35 15.38 -16.57 8.21
CA LEU A 35 14.70 -16.04 7.03
C LEU A 35 15.63 -15.07 6.27
N ILE A 36 16.31 -14.16 6.98
CA ILE A 36 17.27 -13.23 6.34
C ILE A 36 18.34 -14.01 5.58
N ASP A 37 18.93 -15.03 6.20
CA ASP A 37 20.00 -15.83 5.61
C ASP A 37 19.49 -16.71 4.42
N ALA A 38 18.19 -16.99 4.36
CA ALA A 38 17.56 -17.79 3.30
C ALA A 38 17.02 -16.98 2.13
N ILE A 39 16.89 -15.65 2.25
CA ILE A 39 16.42 -14.81 1.17
C ILE A 39 17.56 -14.58 0.18
N GLU A 40 17.35 -15.05 -1.05
CA GLU A 40 18.25 -14.82 -2.16
C GLU A 40 17.88 -13.53 -2.90
N ASP A 41 18.87 -12.81 -3.44
CA ASP A 41 18.68 -11.68 -4.35
C ASP A 41 18.84 -12.16 -5.79
N ALA A 42 17.74 -12.23 -6.51
CA ALA A 42 17.71 -12.65 -7.91
C ALA A 42 18.18 -11.55 -8.89
N GLY A 43 18.55 -10.38 -8.38
CA GLY A 43 18.88 -9.22 -9.20
C GLY A 43 17.67 -8.49 -9.76
N LEU A 44 17.94 -7.41 -10.45
CA LEU A 44 16.91 -6.59 -11.11
C LEU A 44 16.76 -7.03 -12.57
N PRO A 45 15.57 -6.88 -13.16
CA PRO A 45 15.38 -7.18 -14.58
C PRO A 45 16.30 -6.34 -15.46
N ASP A 46 16.81 -6.90 -16.53
CA ASP A 46 17.51 -6.17 -17.57
C ASP A 46 16.54 -5.32 -18.40
N GLY A 47 17.02 -4.26 -19.03
CA GLY A 47 16.24 -3.43 -19.93
C GLY A 47 16.73 -1.98 -19.96
N GLU A 48 16.39 -1.24 -21.02
CA GLU A 48 16.79 0.14 -21.23
C GLU A 48 15.67 1.15 -21.00
N VAL A 49 14.40 0.69 -21.04
CA VAL A 49 13.23 1.55 -20.84
C VAL A 49 13.19 2.05 -19.41
N THR A 50 13.00 3.35 -19.25
CA THR A 50 12.77 4.00 -17.96
C THR A 50 11.42 4.67 -17.94
N VAL A 51 10.81 4.73 -16.75
CA VAL A 51 9.55 5.41 -16.52
C VAL A 51 9.73 6.62 -15.61
N ARG A 52 8.79 7.54 -15.70
CA ARG A 52 8.68 8.63 -14.74
C ARG A 52 7.66 8.27 -13.67
N VAL A 53 8.05 8.39 -12.40
CA VAL A 53 7.16 8.23 -11.25
C VAL A 53 6.99 9.58 -10.57
N ARG A 54 5.75 10.01 -10.37
CA ARG A 54 5.40 11.28 -9.71
C ARG A 54 4.34 11.03 -8.65
N ALA A 55 4.41 11.76 -7.55
CA ALA A 55 3.35 11.79 -6.54
C ALA A 55 2.36 12.93 -6.84
N LEU A 56 1.07 12.67 -6.67
CA LEU A 56 0.06 13.74 -6.65
C LEU A 56 0.15 14.53 -5.34
N PRO A 57 -0.38 15.77 -5.29
CA PRO A 57 -0.39 16.58 -4.09
C PRO A 57 -1.03 15.88 -2.91
N GLN A 58 -0.39 15.94 -1.73
CA GLN A 58 -0.83 15.28 -0.50
C GLN A 58 -0.90 16.27 0.65
N VAL A 59 -1.82 16.02 1.58
CA VAL A 59 -1.89 16.72 2.85
C VAL A 59 -1.44 15.77 3.97
N ALA A 60 -0.23 15.97 4.45
CA ALA A 60 0.34 15.15 5.50
C ALA A 60 -0.20 15.54 6.88
N ARG A 61 -0.35 14.55 7.74
CA ARG A 61 -0.57 14.73 9.18
C ARG A 61 0.66 14.26 9.97
N GLN A 62 0.91 14.92 11.08
CA GLN A 62 1.96 14.50 11.99
C GLN A 62 1.44 13.39 12.92
N VAL A 63 2.09 12.24 12.90
CA VAL A 63 1.75 11.09 13.76
C VAL A 63 2.95 10.69 14.62
N PRO A 64 2.75 10.21 15.86
CA PRO A 64 3.87 9.68 16.65
C PRO A 64 4.52 8.50 15.92
N LEU A 65 5.84 8.47 15.81
CA LEU A 65 6.56 7.37 15.16
C LEU A 65 6.27 6.01 15.84
N ALA A 66 6.02 6.03 17.15
CA ALA A 66 5.62 4.85 17.91
C ALA A 66 4.24 4.27 17.49
N GLY A 67 3.40 5.06 16.80
CA GLY A 67 2.15 4.60 16.20
C GLY A 67 2.33 3.95 14.82
N LEU A 68 3.51 4.07 14.22
CA LEU A 68 3.85 3.48 12.93
C LEU A 68 4.83 2.31 13.07
N VAL A 69 5.75 2.37 14.02
CA VAL A 69 6.88 1.43 14.16
C VAL A 69 6.84 0.77 15.53
N GLU A 70 6.67 -0.54 15.56
CA GLU A 70 6.64 -1.30 16.81
C GLU A 70 7.92 -1.08 17.64
N GLY A 71 7.75 -0.79 18.92
CA GLY A 71 8.85 -0.60 19.86
C GLY A 71 9.68 0.67 19.66
N ALA A 72 9.22 1.61 18.84
CA ALA A 72 9.87 2.92 18.73
C ALA A 72 9.70 3.71 20.03
N ARG A 73 10.81 3.89 20.76
CA ARG A 73 10.88 4.64 22.02
C ARG A 73 11.43 6.04 21.76
N THR A 74 10.58 6.89 21.17
CA THR A 74 10.97 8.25 20.78
C THR A 74 9.77 9.17 20.81
N LEU A 75 10.00 10.46 21.05
CA LEU A 75 9.00 11.52 20.91
C LEU A 75 8.91 12.04 19.46
N ARG A 76 9.71 11.50 18.55
CA ARG A 76 9.66 11.89 17.12
C ARG A 76 8.28 11.65 16.56
N ARG A 77 7.89 12.55 15.69
CA ARG A 77 6.70 12.44 14.83
C ARG A 77 7.16 12.23 13.40
N ALA A 78 6.33 11.57 12.62
CA ALA A 78 6.53 11.35 11.20
C ALA A 78 5.41 12.04 10.42
N SER A 79 5.72 12.52 9.24
CA SER A 79 4.72 13.03 8.29
C SER A 79 4.08 11.85 7.58
N SER A 80 2.77 11.66 7.77
CA SER A 80 2.01 10.57 7.14
C SER A 80 0.93 11.15 6.23
N ALA A 81 0.88 10.69 5.00
CA ALA A 81 -0.17 11.00 4.02
C ALA A 81 -0.53 9.74 3.25
N MET A 82 -1.68 9.74 2.57
CA MET A 82 -1.97 8.75 1.53
C MET A 82 -1.48 9.30 0.20
N THR A 83 -0.63 8.56 -0.51
CA THR A 83 -0.03 9.00 -1.76
C THR A 83 -0.58 8.23 -2.95
N THR A 84 -1.09 8.95 -3.95
CA THR A 84 -1.33 8.41 -5.29
C THR A 84 -0.10 8.69 -6.15
N PHE A 85 0.41 7.66 -6.80
CA PHE A 85 1.51 7.82 -7.75
C PHE A 85 1.00 7.76 -9.18
N VAL A 86 1.57 8.60 -10.03
CA VAL A 86 1.41 8.56 -11.48
C VAL A 86 2.67 7.95 -12.07
N VAL A 87 2.52 6.87 -12.81
CA VAL A 87 3.61 6.23 -13.54
C VAL A 87 3.39 6.46 -15.03
N GLU A 88 4.37 7.10 -15.67
CA GLU A 88 4.36 7.39 -17.10
C GLU A 88 5.36 6.45 -17.81
N HIS A 89 4.83 5.45 -18.49
CA HIS A 89 5.54 4.55 -19.39
C HIS A 89 5.33 5.00 -20.84
N PRO A 90 6.23 4.73 -21.79
CA PRO A 90 6.01 5.08 -23.21
C PRO A 90 4.68 4.57 -23.78
N GLU A 91 4.22 3.39 -23.37
CA GLU A 91 2.98 2.77 -23.84
C GLU A 91 1.74 3.20 -23.07
N ALA A 92 1.85 3.50 -21.75
CA ALA A 92 0.72 3.79 -20.89
C ALA A 92 1.06 4.78 -19.77
N THR A 93 0.06 5.53 -19.34
CA THR A 93 0.08 6.27 -18.08
C THR A 93 -0.89 5.60 -17.11
N PHE A 94 -0.49 5.34 -15.87
CA PHE A 94 -1.37 4.69 -14.91
C PHE A 94 -1.19 5.24 -13.49
N LEU A 95 -2.20 4.98 -12.65
CA LEU A 95 -2.20 5.38 -11.25
C LEU A 95 -1.88 4.18 -10.37
N VAL A 96 -0.89 4.32 -9.50
CA VAL A 96 -0.69 3.38 -8.40
C VAL A 96 -1.35 3.98 -7.17
N ASP A 97 -2.16 3.17 -6.49
CA ASP A 97 -2.96 3.58 -5.34
C ASP A 97 -3.79 4.85 -5.61
N PRO A 98 -4.98 4.73 -6.26
CA PRO A 98 -5.84 5.88 -6.57
C PRO A 98 -6.30 6.72 -5.37
N GLY A 99 -5.94 6.34 -4.15
CA GLY A 99 -6.05 7.17 -2.96
C GLY A 99 -7.47 7.51 -2.55
N PHE A 100 -7.66 8.77 -2.13
CA PHE A 100 -8.94 9.24 -1.61
C PHE A 100 -9.89 9.76 -2.70
N CYS A 101 -11.20 9.51 -2.50
CA CYS A 101 -12.26 10.19 -3.23
C CYS A 101 -12.62 11.53 -2.58
N ARG A 102 -13.30 12.39 -3.33
CA ARG A 102 -14.01 13.57 -2.80
C ARG A 102 -14.99 13.11 -1.73
N ASP A 103 -15.02 13.84 -0.63
CA ASP A 103 -15.93 13.58 0.48
C ASP A 103 -15.89 12.14 1.04
N ALA A 104 -14.68 11.55 1.14
CA ALA A 104 -14.49 10.22 1.71
C ALA A 104 -15.09 10.08 3.13
N HIS A 105 -15.18 11.19 3.88
CA HIS A 105 -15.79 11.24 5.21
C HIS A 105 -17.26 10.79 5.22
N HIS A 106 -18.02 11.10 4.20
CA HIS A 106 -19.44 10.74 4.09
C HIS A 106 -19.69 9.54 3.19
N ARG A 107 -18.84 9.34 2.16
CA ARG A 107 -19.03 8.28 1.18
C ARG A 107 -18.47 6.93 1.58
N VAL A 108 -17.38 6.91 2.37
CA VAL A 108 -16.60 5.69 2.62
C VAL A 108 -16.44 5.41 4.12
N LEU A 109 -15.99 6.39 4.91
CA LEU A 109 -15.76 6.16 6.35
C LEU A 109 -16.95 5.58 7.11
N PRO A 110 -18.23 5.88 6.78
CA PRO A 110 -19.38 5.26 7.45
C PRO A 110 -19.47 3.73 7.29
N GLU A 111 -18.84 3.14 6.26
CA GLU A 111 -18.81 1.70 6.03
C GLU A 111 -17.78 0.99 6.91
N LEU A 112 -16.74 1.69 7.35
CA LEU A 112 -15.64 1.13 8.12
C LEU A 112 -15.98 0.94 9.61
N PRO A 113 -15.29 0.03 10.32
CA PRO A 113 -15.52 -0.20 11.76
C PRO A 113 -15.33 1.08 12.57
N THR A 114 -16.33 1.42 13.41
CA THR A 114 -16.31 2.68 14.18
C THR A 114 -15.08 2.84 15.04
N ILE A 115 -14.59 1.73 15.61
CA ILE A 115 -13.45 1.72 16.52
C ILE A 115 -12.13 2.08 15.82
N LEU A 116 -12.02 1.80 14.52
CA LEU A 116 -10.82 2.12 13.74
C LEU A 116 -10.83 3.55 13.20
N ARG A 117 -12.00 4.18 13.05
CA ARG A 117 -12.13 5.52 12.45
C ARG A 117 -11.23 6.59 13.07
N PRO A 118 -11.07 6.69 14.41
CA PRO A 118 -10.18 7.70 15.00
C PRO A 118 -8.72 7.57 14.53
N LEU A 119 -8.30 6.36 14.16
CA LEU A 119 -6.93 6.07 13.71
C LEU A 119 -6.73 6.36 12.22
N ILE A 120 -7.78 6.10 11.40
CA ILE A 120 -7.69 6.10 9.94
C ILE A 120 -8.31 7.33 9.27
N THR A 121 -9.12 8.14 9.98
CA THR A 121 -9.79 9.31 9.40
C THR A 121 -8.78 10.33 8.89
N PRO A 122 -8.80 10.68 7.58
CA PRO A 122 -7.90 11.68 7.03
C PRO A 122 -8.30 13.10 7.46
N PRO A 123 -7.39 14.08 7.37
CA PRO A 123 -7.75 15.49 7.55
C PRO A 123 -8.86 15.92 6.57
N ARG A 124 -9.72 16.85 6.99
CA ARG A 124 -10.76 17.39 6.09
C ARG A 124 -10.20 18.15 4.89
N SER A 125 -8.97 18.64 5.00
CA SER A 125 -8.23 19.30 3.91
C SER A 125 -7.57 18.33 2.93
N THR A 126 -7.79 17.03 3.07
CA THR A 126 -7.21 16.01 2.19
C THR A 126 -7.62 16.26 0.74
N VAL A 127 -6.62 16.26 -0.15
CA VAL A 127 -6.82 16.38 -1.58
C VAL A 127 -7.23 15.00 -2.13
N SER A 128 -8.35 14.95 -2.85
CA SER A 128 -8.73 13.72 -3.55
C SER A 128 -7.83 13.46 -4.76
N THR A 129 -7.78 12.23 -5.24
CA THR A 129 -7.03 11.90 -6.45
C THR A 129 -7.53 12.69 -7.66
N ALA A 130 -8.85 12.84 -7.81
CA ALA A 130 -9.44 13.62 -8.89
C ALA A 130 -9.02 15.10 -8.82
N ASP A 131 -9.08 15.73 -7.64
CA ASP A 131 -8.61 17.11 -7.45
C ASP A 131 -7.09 17.23 -7.66
N GLY A 132 -6.31 16.24 -7.24
CA GLY A 132 -4.87 16.19 -7.48
C GLY A 132 -4.51 16.16 -8.96
N LEU A 133 -5.28 15.43 -9.78
CA LEU A 133 -5.13 15.39 -11.22
C LEU A 133 -5.55 16.72 -11.88
N GLU A 134 -6.56 17.40 -11.37
CA GLU A 134 -6.98 18.75 -11.82
C GLU A 134 -5.90 19.80 -11.49
N LEU A 135 -5.31 19.73 -10.29
CA LEU A 135 -4.23 20.64 -9.86
C LEU A 135 -2.92 20.43 -10.61
N ARG A 136 -2.63 19.19 -11.02
CA ARG A 136 -1.44 18.80 -11.78
C ARG A 136 -1.84 17.97 -13.00
N PRO A 137 -2.36 18.61 -14.06
CA PRO A 137 -2.78 17.92 -15.26
C PRO A 137 -1.66 17.05 -15.86
N LEU A 138 -2.05 15.88 -16.33
CA LEU A 138 -1.17 14.95 -17.00
C LEU A 138 -1.17 15.24 -18.51
N HIS A 139 -0.06 14.95 -19.19
CA HIS A 139 -0.01 15.03 -20.66
C HIS A 139 -0.93 14.00 -21.33
N ARG A 140 -1.12 12.84 -20.68
CA ARG A 140 -1.99 11.76 -21.12
C ARG A 140 -2.86 11.33 -19.93
N SER A 141 -4.15 11.15 -20.17
CA SER A 141 -5.07 10.60 -19.16
C SER A 141 -4.62 9.19 -18.74
N PRO A 142 -4.85 8.80 -17.48
CA PRO A 142 -4.53 7.46 -17.05
C PRO A 142 -5.32 6.39 -17.84
N ASP A 143 -4.63 5.37 -18.30
CA ASP A 143 -5.21 4.24 -19.04
C ASP A 143 -5.83 3.21 -18.09
N PHE A 144 -5.28 3.07 -16.88
CA PHE A 144 -5.78 2.18 -15.83
C PHE A 144 -5.25 2.61 -14.44
N ALA A 145 -5.79 2.00 -13.40
CA ALA A 145 -5.25 2.04 -12.06
C ALA A 145 -4.70 0.66 -11.67
N LEU A 146 -3.62 0.67 -10.89
CA LEU A 146 -2.97 -0.51 -10.31
C LEU A 146 -2.81 -0.26 -8.80
N PRO A 147 -3.85 -0.55 -7.99
CA PRO A 147 -3.71 -0.49 -6.54
C PRO A 147 -2.72 -1.54 -6.04
N THR A 148 -1.93 -1.18 -5.04
CA THR A 148 -1.04 -2.14 -4.35
C THR A 148 -1.84 -3.17 -3.58
N HIS A 149 -3.03 -2.78 -3.11
CA HIS A 149 -4.04 -3.64 -2.48
C HIS A 149 -5.40 -2.91 -2.43
N ALA A 150 -6.45 -3.58 -1.96
CA ALA A 150 -7.82 -3.06 -2.06
C ALA A 150 -8.40 -2.49 -0.75
N HIS A 151 -7.56 -1.96 0.16
CA HIS A 151 -8.08 -1.17 1.26
C HIS A 151 -8.66 0.16 0.77
N TRP A 152 -9.58 0.69 1.55
CA TRP A 152 -10.42 1.82 1.22
C TRP A 152 -9.64 3.07 0.80
N ASP A 153 -8.56 3.38 1.49
CA ASP A 153 -7.73 4.57 1.26
C ASP A 153 -6.82 4.44 0.03
N HIS A 154 -6.60 3.22 -0.48
CA HIS A 154 -5.87 2.97 -1.71
C HIS A 154 -6.78 2.96 -2.95
N VAL A 155 -8.08 2.65 -2.79
CA VAL A 155 -8.98 2.45 -3.94
C VAL A 155 -10.15 3.43 -4.00
N CYS A 156 -10.52 4.11 -2.91
CA CYS A 156 -11.76 4.89 -2.93
C CYS A 156 -11.73 6.09 -3.88
N GLY A 157 -10.56 6.61 -4.25
CA GLY A 157 -10.41 7.64 -5.30
C GLY A 157 -10.98 7.23 -6.64
N LEU A 158 -11.09 5.92 -6.91
CA LEU A 158 -11.76 5.39 -8.09
C LEU A 158 -13.23 5.80 -8.19
N LEU A 159 -13.91 6.11 -7.08
CA LEU A 159 -15.29 6.59 -7.08
C LEU A 159 -15.47 7.91 -7.86
N ASP A 160 -14.40 8.67 -8.03
CA ASP A 160 -14.41 9.94 -8.79
C ASP A 160 -13.75 9.79 -10.18
N LEU A 161 -13.32 8.59 -10.53
CA LEU A 161 -12.69 8.25 -11.80
C LEU A 161 -13.53 7.17 -12.53
N PRO A 162 -14.76 7.49 -12.95
CA PRO A 162 -15.65 6.51 -13.56
C PRO A 162 -15.04 5.98 -14.88
N GLY A 163 -15.22 4.68 -15.14
CA GLY A 163 -14.75 4.05 -16.35
C GLY A 163 -13.24 3.71 -16.38
N LEU A 164 -12.42 4.20 -15.44
CA LEU A 164 -11.01 3.85 -15.38
C LEU A 164 -10.85 2.36 -15.06
N PRO A 165 -10.26 1.53 -15.95
CA PRO A 165 -10.00 0.12 -15.66
C PRO A 165 -9.08 -0.05 -14.45
N VAL A 166 -9.22 -1.17 -13.76
CA VAL A 166 -8.36 -1.51 -12.61
C VAL A 166 -7.65 -2.83 -12.88
N ARG A 167 -6.34 -2.87 -12.66
CA ARG A 167 -5.55 -4.10 -12.64
C ARG A 167 -5.36 -4.54 -11.18
N LEU A 168 -5.75 -5.77 -10.86
CA LEU A 168 -5.56 -6.39 -9.54
C LEU A 168 -4.99 -7.79 -9.69
N PRO A 169 -4.06 -8.23 -8.84
CA PRO A 169 -3.70 -9.63 -8.79
C PRO A 169 -4.92 -10.46 -8.35
N ARG A 170 -5.03 -11.68 -8.90
CA ARG A 170 -6.21 -12.52 -8.64
C ARG A 170 -6.49 -12.75 -7.16
N PRO A 171 -5.51 -13.03 -6.28
CA PRO A 171 -5.76 -13.18 -4.84
C PRO A 171 -6.40 -11.94 -4.21
N GLU A 172 -6.01 -10.73 -4.63
CA GLU A 172 -6.58 -9.47 -4.12
C GLU A 172 -8.02 -9.27 -4.59
N ARG A 173 -8.26 -9.55 -5.88
CA ARG A 173 -9.62 -9.51 -6.44
C ARG A 173 -10.56 -10.47 -5.72
N GLU A 174 -10.10 -11.71 -5.50
CA GLU A 174 -10.87 -12.71 -4.77
C GLU A 174 -11.13 -12.29 -3.33
N TRP A 175 -10.11 -11.81 -2.62
CA TRP A 175 -10.20 -11.32 -1.24
C TRP A 175 -11.25 -10.21 -1.10
N ILE A 176 -11.20 -9.18 -1.94
CA ILE A 176 -12.11 -8.04 -1.81
C ILE A 176 -13.54 -8.36 -2.28
N LEU A 177 -13.71 -9.23 -3.28
CA LEU A 177 -15.02 -9.54 -3.87
C LEU A 177 -15.69 -10.79 -3.28
N ALA A 178 -14.96 -11.66 -2.56
CA ALA A 178 -15.52 -12.87 -1.98
C ALA A 178 -16.54 -12.60 -0.86
N GLY A 179 -17.43 -13.57 -0.64
CA GLY A 179 -18.41 -13.53 0.43
C GLY A 179 -19.47 -12.43 0.30
N THR A 180 -20.29 -12.28 1.32
CA THR A 180 -21.41 -11.32 1.36
C THR A 180 -21.00 -9.93 1.85
N ARG A 181 -19.87 -9.82 2.55
CA ARG A 181 -19.36 -8.58 3.15
C ARG A 181 -17.92 -8.34 2.73
N PRO A 182 -17.50 -7.08 2.57
CA PRO A 182 -16.09 -6.78 2.36
C PRO A 182 -15.28 -7.13 3.62
N PRO A 183 -14.00 -7.49 3.47
CA PRO A 183 -13.07 -7.64 4.59
C PRO A 183 -12.87 -6.31 5.33
N VAL A 184 -12.29 -6.35 6.52
CA VAL A 184 -11.99 -5.14 7.31
C VAL A 184 -11.09 -4.22 6.48
N GLY A 185 -11.46 -2.95 6.40
CA GLY A 185 -10.75 -1.96 5.59
C GLY A 185 -11.08 -1.99 4.09
N GLY A 186 -11.66 -3.05 3.57
CA GLY A 186 -12.04 -3.16 2.15
C GLY A 186 -13.31 -2.39 1.81
N VAL A 187 -13.37 -1.74 0.66
CA VAL A 187 -14.56 -1.04 0.14
C VAL A 187 -14.83 -1.46 -1.30
N ARG A 188 -15.89 -2.24 -1.49
CA ARG A 188 -16.27 -2.79 -2.80
C ARG A 188 -16.81 -1.76 -3.77
N ALA A 189 -17.49 -0.73 -3.29
CA ALA A 189 -18.16 0.26 -4.15
C ALA A 189 -17.22 0.86 -5.21
N ALA A 190 -15.96 1.07 -4.85
CA ALA A 190 -14.95 1.61 -5.77
C ALA A 190 -14.56 0.62 -6.90
N LEU A 191 -14.85 -0.67 -6.75
CA LEU A 191 -14.39 -1.72 -7.67
C LEU A 191 -15.52 -2.35 -8.48
N ILE A 192 -16.78 -2.30 -8.02
CA ILE A 192 -17.89 -3.05 -8.65
C ILE A 192 -18.84 -2.18 -9.50
N ASP A 193 -18.81 -0.87 -9.39
CA ASP A 193 -19.78 0.03 -10.05
C ASP A 193 -19.47 0.18 -11.55
N GLY A 194 -19.81 -0.86 -12.34
CA GLY A 194 -19.60 -0.91 -13.80
C GLY A 194 -18.13 -0.89 -14.24
N ARG A 195 -17.21 -1.08 -13.32
CA ARG A 195 -15.78 -0.99 -13.58
C ARG A 195 -15.21 -2.26 -14.19
N ARG A 196 -14.32 -2.11 -15.18
CA ARG A 196 -13.57 -3.21 -15.74
C ARG A 196 -12.40 -3.56 -14.83
N ILE A 197 -12.46 -4.72 -14.18
CA ILE A 197 -11.34 -5.29 -13.44
C ILE A 197 -10.60 -6.27 -14.37
N LEU A 198 -9.30 -6.05 -14.50
CA LEU A 198 -8.37 -6.91 -15.23
C LEU A 198 -7.49 -7.59 -14.19
N ASP A 199 -7.78 -8.85 -13.90
CA ASP A 199 -6.95 -9.64 -13.01
C ASP A 199 -5.71 -10.18 -13.74
N TYR A 200 -4.64 -10.41 -12.97
CA TYR A 200 -3.39 -11.00 -13.43
C TYR A 200 -2.79 -11.91 -12.35
N GLU A 201 -1.86 -12.76 -12.75
CA GLU A 201 -1.08 -13.62 -11.85
C GLU A 201 0.34 -13.06 -11.72
N LEU A 202 0.99 -13.37 -10.59
CA LEU A 202 2.42 -13.16 -10.40
C LEU A 202 3.14 -14.46 -10.79
N ASP A 203 3.18 -14.75 -12.09
CA ASP A 203 3.73 -15.98 -12.69
C ASP A 203 5.13 -15.81 -13.27
N GLY A 204 5.70 -14.62 -13.13
CA GLY A 204 7.06 -14.30 -13.53
C GLY A 204 8.13 -14.82 -12.55
N PRO A 205 9.41 -14.75 -12.95
CA PRO A 205 10.54 -15.23 -12.14
C PRO A 205 10.74 -14.35 -10.89
N PRO A 206 11.54 -14.83 -9.91
CA PRO A 206 11.98 -13.99 -8.81
C PRO A 206 12.70 -12.73 -9.30
N VAL A 207 12.45 -11.59 -8.60
CA VAL A 207 13.08 -10.29 -8.90
C VAL A 207 13.54 -9.67 -7.58
N SER A 208 14.81 -9.22 -7.52
CA SER A 208 15.44 -8.78 -6.29
C SER A 208 15.24 -9.84 -5.21
N THR A 209 14.70 -9.49 -4.05
CA THR A 209 14.41 -10.41 -2.94
C THR A 209 13.00 -11.01 -2.99
N PHE A 210 12.21 -10.73 -4.01
CA PHE A 210 10.80 -11.15 -4.13
C PHE A 210 10.67 -12.41 -4.97
N VAL A 211 9.86 -13.35 -4.50
CA VAL A 211 9.79 -14.72 -5.06
C VAL A 211 8.87 -14.84 -6.28
N ALA A 212 7.95 -13.90 -6.46
CA ALA A 212 6.99 -13.90 -7.56
C ALA A 212 6.86 -12.48 -8.14
N SER A 213 6.68 -12.39 -9.42
CA SER A 213 6.61 -11.14 -10.15
C SER A 213 5.67 -11.18 -11.35
N HIS A 214 5.38 -10.02 -11.90
CA HIS A 214 4.69 -9.83 -13.17
C HIS A 214 5.27 -8.61 -13.88
N ASP A 215 5.92 -8.82 -15.02
CA ASP A 215 6.41 -7.73 -15.85
C ASP A 215 5.24 -7.11 -16.64
N LEU A 216 4.88 -5.88 -16.27
CA LEU A 216 3.65 -5.24 -16.74
C LEU A 216 3.66 -4.95 -18.24
N PHE A 217 4.84 -4.68 -18.82
CA PHE A 217 5.05 -4.32 -20.23
C PHE A 217 5.98 -5.30 -20.96
N GLY A 218 6.60 -6.25 -20.26
CA GLY A 218 7.52 -7.23 -20.82
C GLY A 218 8.90 -6.67 -21.17
N ASP A 219 9.25 -5.48 -20.66
CA ASP A 219 10.52 -4.79 -20.93
C ASP A 219 11.38 -4.55 -19.68
N GLY A 220 10.92 -5.07 -18.53
CA GLY A 220 11.59 -4.94 -17.24
C GLY A 220 11.55 -3.53 -16.63
N SER A 221 10.83 -2.59 -17.23
CA SER A 221 10.76 -1.21 -16.72
C SER A 221 9.81 -1.05 -15.55
N VAL A 222 8.70 -1.82 -15.54
CA VAL A 222 7.71 -1.86 -14.46
C VAL A 222 7.37 -3.31 -14.13
N VAL A 223 7.81 -3.75 -12.97
CA VAL A 223 7.58 -5.12 -12.51
C VAL A 223 6.79 -5.10 -11.21
N VAL A 224 5.65 -5.76 -11.20
CA VAL A 224 4.86 -5.98 -10.00
C VAL A 224 5.45 -7.15 -9.23
N VAL A 225 5.66 -7.00 -7.93
CA VAL A 225 6.26 -8.02 -7.05
C VAL A 225 5.34 -8.36 -5.89
N ASP A 226 5.40 -9.61 -5.43
CA ASP A 226 4.62 -10.09 -4.29
C ASP A 226 5.05 -9.41 -2.97
N LEU A 227 4.10 -8.80 -2.30
CA LEU A 227 4.25 -8.21 -0.96
C LEU A 227 3.12 -8.70 -0.03
N GLY A 228 2.67 -9.93 -0.20
CA GLY A 228 1.57 -10.51 0.56
C GLY A 228 1.74 -10.43 2.08
N GLY A 229 0.60 -10.46 2.80
CA GLY A 229 0.52 -10.44 4.25
C GLY A 229 -0.33 -9.30 4.81
N HIS A 230 -0.20 -8.07 4.30
CA HIS A 230 -1.12 -6.98 4.65
C HIS A 230 -2.52 -7.30 4.12
N THR A 231 -2.61 -7.66 2.86
CA THR A 231 -3.73 -8.41 2.27
C THR A 231 -3.16 -9.62 1.52
N PRO A 232 -3.98 -10.63 1.16
CA PRO A 232 -3.47 -11.83 0.49
C PRO A 232 -2.83 -11.56 -0.88
N GLY A 233 -3.30 -10.52 -1.57
CA GLY A 233 -2.80 -10.13 -2.88
C GLY A 233 -2.07 -8.78 -2.89
N SER A 234 -1.55 -8.32 -1.75
CA SER A 234 -0.72 -7.10 -1.70
C SER A 234 0.49 -7.22 -2.60
N VAL A 235 0.74 -6.16 -3.37
CA VAL A 235 1.87 -6.08 -4.31
C VAL A 235 2.66 -4.79 -4.15
N GLY A 236 3.91 -4.81 -4.62
CA GLY A 236 4.71 -3.61 -4.85
C GLY A 236 4.92 -3.36 -6.33
N VAL A 237 5.14 -2.11 -6.71
CA VAL A 237 5.45 -1.71 -8.08
C VAL A 237 6.90 -1.29 -8.14
N LEU A 238 7.74 -2.14 -8.69
CA LEU A 238 9.14 -1.85 -8.97
C LEU A 238 9.23 -1.14 -10.31
N ALA A 239 9.70 0.10 -10.30
CA ALA A 239 9.81 0.96 -11.46
C ALA A 239 11.28 1.32 -11.71
N ARG A 240 11.75 1.13 -12.94
CA ARG A 240 13.07 1.61 -13.39
C ARG A 240 12.94 3.08 -13.77
N THR A 241 13.55 3.95 -13.00
CA THR A 241 13.57 5.39 -13.28
C THR A 241 14.96 5.84 -13.73
N SER A 242 15.05 7.02 -14.34
CA SER A 242 16.34 7.62 -14.71
C SER A 242 17.27 7.92 -13.52
N SER A 243 16.70 8.01 -12.31
CA SER A 243 17.44 8.21 -11.05
C SER A 243 17.72 6.92 -10.27
N GLY A 244 17.41 5.76 -10.86
CA GLY A 244 17.56 4.44 -10.25
C GLY A 244 16.23 3.75 -9.97
N PRO A 245 16.26 2.49 -9.56
CA PRO A 245 15.06 1.70 -9.31
C PRO A 245 14.33 2.14 -8.04
N VAL A 246 13.00 2.25 -8.14
CA VAL A 246 12.09 2.64 -7.08
C VAL A 246 11.07 1.54 -6.87
N LEU A 247 10.81 1.15 -5.62
CA LEU A 247 9.75 0.23 -5.24
C LEU A 247 8.66 0.97 -4.47
N LEU A 248 7.49 1.12 -5.07
CA LEU A 248 6.28 1.59 -4.41
C LEU A 248 5.71 0.41 -3.61
N ALA A 249 5.86 0.44 -2.30
CA ALA A 249 5.69 -0.73 -1.44
C ALA A 249 4.30 -0.85 -0.81
N GLY A 250 3.36 0.03 -1.16
CA GLY A 250 2.03 0.02 -0.56
C GLY A 250 2.08 0.04 0.96
N ASP A 251 1.26 -0.81 1.56
CA ASP A 251 1.16 -0.99 3.00
C ASP A 251 1.91 -2.21 3.53
N ALA A 252 2.80 -2.80 2.75
CA ALA A 252 3.76 -3.75 3.29
C ALA A 252 4.65 -3.11 4.38
N ALA A 253 4.82 -1.78 4.31
CA ALA A 253 5.30 -0.93 5.38
C ALA A 253 4.57 0.42 5.34
N TRP A 254 4.30 1.04 6.50
CA TRP A 254 3.71 2.39 6.57
C TRP A 254 4.75 3.50 6.65
N HIS A 255 5.97 3.14 7.01
CA HIS A 255 7.08 4.09 7.16
C HIS A 255 8.42 3.40 6.92
N PHE A 256 9.35 4.08 6.27
CA PHE A 256 10.66 3.53 5.92
C PHE A 256 11.46 3.03 7.14
N GLU A 257 11.27 3.61 8.32
CA GLU A 257 11.90 3.13 9.56
C GLU A 257 11.51 1.68 9.90
N GLN A 258 10.34 1.19 9.46
CA GLN A 258 9.97 -0.22 9.60
C GLN A 258 10.90 -1.10 8.76
N VAL A 259 11.12 -0.70 7.52
CA VAL A 259 12.03 -1.36 6.59
C VAL A 259 13.48 -1.29 7.09
N ALA A 260 13.93 -0.10 7.47
CA ALA A 260 15.32 0.12 7.90
C ALA A 260 15.69 -0.65 9.16
N ARG A 261 14.75 -0.77 10.12
CA ARG A 261 15.00 -1.39 11.44
C ARG A 261 14.44 -2.80 11.59
N LEU A 262 13.79 -3.34 10.57
CA LEU A 262 13.04 -4.60 10.67
C LEU A 262 12.07 -4.59 11.88
N ARG A 263 11.17 -3.61 11.89
CA ARG A 263 10.13 -3.45 12.90
C ARG A 263 8.77 -3.46 12.26
N GLN A 264 7.92 -4.39 12.65
CA GLN A 264 6.56 -4.47 12.12
C GLN A 264 5.70 -3.26 12.55
N LYS A 265 4.50 -3.15 11.98
CA LYS A 265 3.46 -2.24 12.46
C LYS A 265 3.13 -2.55 13.92
N PRO A 266 2.79 -1.54 14.76
CA PRO A 266 2.28 -1.80 16.10
C PRO A 266 1.03 -2.70 16.06
N SER A 267 0.79 -3.50 17.11
CA SER A 267 -0.37 -4.39 17.15
C SER A 267 -1.69 -3.64 17.02
N ILE A 268 -1.78 -2.40 17.48
CA ILE A 268 -2.90 -1.49 17.18
C ILE A 268 -2.39 -0.44 16.19
N PRO A 269 -2.94 -0.37 14.97
CA PRO A 269 -4.04 -1.15 14.40
C PRO A 269 -3.63 -2.43 13.66
N GLY A 270 -2.35 -2.80 13.60
CA GLY A 270 -1.82 -3.87 12.74
C GLY A 270 -2.58 -5.20 12.82
N GLU A 271 -2.98 -5.64 14.03
CA GLU A 271 -3.76 -6.89 14.21
C GLU A 271 -5.15 -6.86 13.54
N PHE A 272 -5.65 -5.68 13.20
CA PHE A 272 -6.97 -5.53 12.59
C PHE A 272 -6.93 -5.30 11.08
N VAL A 273 -5.77 -4.91 10.56
CA VAL A 273 -5.64 -4.51 9.16
C VAL A 273 -4.66 -5.39 8.36
N ASP A 274 -3.77 -6.12 9.02
CA ASP A 274 -2.96 -7.13 8.36
C ASP A 274 -3.72 -8.47 8.37
N ASP A 275 -3.94 -9.07 7.19
CA ASP A 275 -4.62 -10.35 7.02
C ASP A 275 -3.79 -11.50 7.62
N ASP A 276 -2.48 -11.48 7.37
CA ASP A 276 -1.49 -12.40 7.94
C ASP A 276 -0.25 -11.63 8.45
N ARG A 277 -0.16 -11.49 9.78
CA ARG A 277 0.94 -10.78 10.43
C ARG A 277 2.30 -11.45 10.28
N ASP A 278 2.34 -12.76 10.13
CA ASP A 278 3.57 -13.52 9.95
C ASP A 278 4.08 -13.36 8.52
N ALA A 279 3.20 -13.47 7.54
CA ALA A 279 3.51 -13.19 6.14
C ALA A 279 3.93 -11.71 5.95
N ALA A 280 3.20 -10.74 6.53
CA ALA A 280 3.57 -9.33 6.47
C ALA A 280 4.96 -9.06 7.06
N PHE A 281 5.32 -9.76 8.16
CA PHE A 281 6.65 -9.64 8.73
C PHE A 281 7.73 -10.31 7.86
N ALA A 282 7.43 -11.43 7.22
CA ALA A 282 8.33 -12.06 6.24
C ALA A 282 8.57 -11.14 5.03
N THR A 283 7.52 -10.51 4.50
CA THR A 283 7.61 -9.49 3.45
C THR A 283 8.49 -8.31 3.87
N LEU A 284 8.37 -7.87 5.12
CA LEU A 284 9.23 -6.79 5.64
C LEU A 284 10.73 -7.17 5.65
N HIS A 285 11.08 -8.46 5.85
CA HIS A 285 12.49 -8.93 5.73
C HIS A 285 12.98 -8.81 4.29
N ARG A 286 12.13 -9.13 3.29
CA ARG A 286 12.47 -8.96 1.88
C ARG A 286 12.68 -7.49 1.53
N LEU A 287 11.77 -6.60 1.96
CA LEU A 287 11.93 -5.15 1.80
C LEU A 287 13.21 -4.62 2.47
N HIS A 288 13.54 -5.15 3.66
CA HIS A 288 14.76 -4.78 4.37
C HIS A 288 16.02 -5.09 3.59
N LEU A 289 16.09 -6.24 2.94
CA LEU A 289 17.23 -6.59 2.09
C LEU A 289 17.21 -5.82 0.77
N ALA A 290 16.07 -5.72 0.12
CA ALA A 290 15.90 -5.00 -1.15
C ALA A 290 16.31 -3.51 -1.08
N ARG A 291 16.21 -2.87 0.11
CA ARG A 291 16.53 -1.43 0.27
C ARG A 291 17.98 -1.05 -0.10
N HIS A 292 18.86 -2.03 -0.24
CA HIS A 292 20.24 -1.79 -0.64
C HIS A 292 20.41 -1.61 -2.15
N THR A 293 19.47 -2.14 -2.92
CA THR A 293 19.50 -2.11 -4.39
C THR A 293 18.38 -1.28 -4.99
N VAL A 294 17.24 -1.12 -4.26
CA VAL A 294 16.09 -0.33 -4.69
C VAL A 294 15.68 0.69 -3.64
N ARG A 295 15.18 1.84 -4.08
CA ARG A 295 14.60 2.83 -3.19
C ARG A 295 13.19 2.40 -2.81
N VAL A 296 12.99 1.94 -1.58
CA VAL A 296 11.67 1.52 -1.06
C VAL A 296 10.89 2.74 -0.60
N ILE A 297 9.67 2.90 -1.11
CA ILE A 297 8.76 4.01 -0.80
C ILE A 297 7.43 3.44 -0.30
N PRO A 298 7.19 3.44 1.02
CA PRO A 298 5.88 3.16 1.57
C PRO A 298 4.87 4.23 1.18
N THR A 299 3.63 3.86 0.87
CA THR A 299 2.60 4.79 0.39
C THR A 299 2.26 5.89 1.40
N HIS A 300 2.35 5.59 2.70
CA HIS A 300 2.03 6.53 3.77
C HIS A 300 3.20 7.36 4.29
N ASP A 301 4.43 7.09 3.86
CA ASP A 301 5.63 7.83 4.28
C ASP A 301 5.83 9.08 3.41
N HIS A 302 5.25 10.20 3.86
CA HIS A 302 5.32 11.46 3.10
C HIS A 302 6.75 11.96 2.90
N ASP A 303 7.66 11.69 3.86
CA ASP A 303 9.05 12.11 3.76
C ASP A 303 9.82 11.28 2.71
N ALA A 304 9.55 9.96 2.63
CA ALA A 304 10.10 9.09 1.59
C ALA A 304 9.58 9.46 0.19
N VAL A 305 8.29 9.83 0.09
CA VAL A 305 7.64 10.29 -1.15
C VAL A 305 8.21 11.63 -1.63
N GLY A 306 8.56 12.54 -0.73
CA GLY A 306 9.08 13.87 -1.07
C GLY A 306 10.25 13.85 -2.05
N ALA A 307 11.01 12.78 -2.05
CA ALA A 307 12.12 12.57 -2.97
C ALA A 307 11.70 12.23 -4.43
N LEU A 308 10.40 11.97 -4.69
CA LEU A 308 9.83 11.80 -6.04
C LEU A 308 9.17 13.09 -6.55
N CYS A 309 9.09 14.14 -5.73
CA CYS A 309 8.40 15.40 -6.06
C CYS A 309 9.33 16.42 -6.73
N GLY A 310 10.40 15.96 -7.38
CA GLY A 310 11.35 16.79 -8.11
C GLY A 310 10.91 17.10 -9.53
#